data_b740c620c3798d5e322e30d877dafde2
#
_entry.id   b740c620c3798d5e322e30d877dafde2
#
_cell.length_a   1.000
_cell.length_b   1.000
_cell.length_c   1.000
_cell.angle_alpha   90.00
_cell.angle_beta   90.00
_cell.angle_gamma   90.00
#
_symmetry.space_group_name_H-M   'P 1'
#
loop_
_entity.id
_entity.type
_entity.pdbx_description
1 polymer ?
#
loop_
_entity_poly.entity_id
_entity_poly.type
_entity_poly.pdbx_seq_one_letter_code
_entity_poly.pdbx_strand_id
1 'polypeptide(L)'
;GILDVSRQQLKGASNGWVVASQRTANGSTILLADPHTELQSGAYYEYRIQAGDLKSAGFSLGPLLWQANNNHLSWAMTTGNPDMWDCYAVEVDPENPTRYRFDDQWQEMVEFEETFGVRGGETVTEVLEYTRHNGVLSPVVARRGNTAYVVSTSQMHDAGLLDNEIWRMNQAKTVFDLRDAMTGLGMFPQNIVAGDSAGNIWYLRAGKTPIRPPGYDWTRTVPGNDSATEWLGYYTMDEMVQMLNPPQDFLQNNNVAPDRMLTDRNIDAAAYASVLFNDTPGRITTRGLRALELLSDADRLTLADAHDIAFDETWITAKYWVAALQYALVQFPGWLEEQSAETV
;
A
#
# COMPACT_ATOMS: atom_id res chain seq x y z
N GLY A 1 1.59 -0.28 -26.62
CA GLY A 1 0.25 -0.19 -26.16
C GLY A 1 -0.01 -0.54 -24.70
N ILE A 2 0.02 -1.82 -24.32
CA ILE A 2 -0.37 -2.28 -22.97
C ILE A 2 0.62 -1.84 -21.88
N LEU A 3 1.89 -1.67 -22.21
CA LEU A 3 2.91 -1.22 -21.24
C LEU A 3 2.87 0.29 -20.92
N ASP A 4 2.20 1.09 -21.75
CA ASP A 4 2.06 2.53 -21.54
C ASP A 4 0.93 2.88 -20.54
N VAL A 5 -0.12 2.05 -20.52
CA VAL A 5 -1.25 2.23 -19.60
C VAL A 5 -0.85 1.92 -18.16
N SER A 6 0.03 0.91 -17.96
CA SER A 6 0.50 0.51 -16.61
C SER A 6 1.42 1.55 -15.94
N ARG A 7 2.13 2.36 -16.73
CA ARG A 7 3.01 3.43 -16.19
C ARG A 7 2.27 4.70 -15.77
N GLN A 8 1.07 4.94 -16.29
CA GLN A 8 0.25 6.10 -15.93
C GLN A 8 -0.69 5.87 -14.74
N GLN A 9 -1.05 4.62 -14.43
CA GLN A 9 -2.11 4.31 -13.46
C GLN A 9 -1.67 4.14 -12.00
N LEU A 10 -0.37 4.18 -11.67
CA LEU A 10 0.09 3.95 -10.29
C LEU A 10 0.86 5.14 -9.71
N LYS A 11 0.42 6.36 -9.97
CA LYS A 11 0.90 7.53 -9.24
C LYS A 11 -0.02 7.90 -8.07
N GLY A 12 -0.59 6.92 -7.40
CA GLY A 12 -1.15 7.12 -6.07
C GLY A 12 -0.02 7.56 -5.14
N ALA A 13 -0.25 8.64 -4.42
CA ALA A 13 0.63 9.11 -3.37
C ALA A 13 -0.22 9.26 -2.10
N SER A 14 0.41 9.37 -0.96
CA SER A 14 -0.28 9.65 0.31
C SER A 14 0.70 10.26 1.28
N ASN A 15 0.20 11.02 2.23
CA ASN A 15 0.95 11.42 3.41
C ASN A 15 0.28 10.83 4.64
N GLY A 16 1.07 10.26 5.53
CA GLY A 16 0.63 9.82 6.84
C GLY A 16 1.71 10.09 7.85
N TRP A 17 1.39 10.77 8.95
CA TRP A 17 2.31 10.93 10.05
C TRP A 17 1.55 11.02 11.38
N VAL A 18 2.24 10.68 12.45
CA VAL A 18 1.73 10.72 13.81
C VAL A 18 2.82 11.24 14.74
N VAL A 19 2.41 12.10 15.67
CA VAL A 19 3.26 12.66 16.74
C VAL A 19 2.69 12.22 18.07
N ALA A 20 3.54 11.63 18.91
CA ALA A 20 3.16 11.16 20.23
C ALA A 20 2.84 12.32 21.19
N SER A 21 2.02 12.04 22.20
CA SER A 21 1.52 13.04 23.16
C SER A 21 2.61 13.85 23.86
N GLN A 22 3.80 13.27 24.07
CA GLN A 22 4.94 13.91 24.71
C GLN A 22 5.46 15.13 23.95
N ARG A 23 5.27 15.14 22.60
CA ARG A 23 5.71 16.23 21.72
C ARG A 23 4.59 17.19 21.30
N THR A 24 3.43 17.09 21.90
CA THR A 24 2.29 17.97 21.60
C THR A 24 2.02 18.94 22.73
N ALA A 25 1.48 20.11 22.41
CA ALA A 25 1.24 21.17 23.38
C ALA A 25 0.14 20.82 24.40
N ASN A 26 -0.84 20.03 23.99
CA ASN A 26 -1.99 19.66 24.81
C ASN A 26 -1.92 18.23 25.39
N GLY A 27 -0.82 17.50 25.12
CA GLY A 27 -0.64 16.13 25.60
C GLY A 27 -1.52 15.09 24.86
N SER A 28 -2.08 15.43 23.70
CA SER A 28 -2.83 14.49 22.87
C SER A 28 -2.00 14.08 21.64
N THR A 29 -2.07 12.83 21.26
CA THR A 29 -1.50 12.36 19.99
C THR A 29 -2.14 13.09 18.80
N ILE A 30 -1.33 13.55 17.85
CA ILE A 30 -1.80 14.22 16.62
C ILE A 30 -1.44 13.34 15.42
N LEU A 31 -2.39 13.09 14.54
CA LEU A 31 -2.21 12.29 13.33
C LEU A 31 -2.75 12.99 12.10
N LEU A 32 -2.00 12.95 11.00
CA LEU A 32 -2.44 13.31 9.65
C LEU A 32 -2.72 12.05 8.83
N ALA A 33 -3.86 12.04 8.15
CA ALA A 33 -4.23 11.09 7.10
C ALA A 33 -4.57 11.88 5.83
N ASP A 34 -3.77 11.72 4.78
CA ASP A 34 -3.90 12.48 3.54
C ASP A 34 -3.70 11.54 2.33
N PRO A 35 -4.76 10.78 1.94
CA PRO A 35 -4.70 9.90 0.79
C PRO A 35 -4.80 10.71 -0.52
N HIS A 36 -3.81 10.57 -1.40
CA HIS A 36 -3.82 11.18 -2.72
C HIS A 36 -4.42 10.24 -3.75
N THR A 37 -5.67 10.43 -4.08
CA THR A 37 -6.42 9.67 -5.07
C THR A 37 -7.00 10.60 -6.13
N GLU A 38 -7.47 10.03 -7.25
CA GLU A 38 -8.12 10.82 -8.28
C GLU A 38 -9.43 11.44 -7.75
N LEU A 39 -9.57 12.74 -7.89
CA LEU A 39 -10.78 13.49 -7.45
C LEU A 39 -12.07 12.97 -8.10
N GLN A 40 -11.98 12.42 -9.32
CA GLN A 40 -13.13 11.93 -10.07
C GLN A 40 -13.51 10.49 -9.76
N SER A 41 -12.65 9.74 -9.05
CA SER A 41 -12.88 8.31 -8.80
C SER A 41 -14.08 8.04 -7.89
N GLY A 42 -14.45 9.01 -7.03
CA GLY A 42 -15.48 8.82 -6.00
C GLY A 42 -15.14 7.69 -5.01
N ALA A 43 -13.86 7.26 -4.98
CA ALA A 43 -13.45 6.11 -4.18
C ALA A 43 -13.43 6.42 -2.68
N TYR A 44 -13.12 7.67 -2.32
CA TYR A 44 -13.05 8.10 -0.93
C TYR A 44 -14.09 9.16 -0.64
N TYR A 45 -14.74 9.02 0.50
CA TYR A 45 -15.67 10.02 1.04
C TYR A 45 -15.57 10.07 2.57
N GLU A 46 -15.84 11.23 3.14
CA GLU A 46 -15.87 11.39 4.58
C GLU A 46 -17.08 10.69 5.20
N TYR A 47 -16.85 10.04 6.31
CA TYR A 47 -17.86 9.38 7.13
C TYR A 47 -17.79 9.80 8.58
N ARG A 48 -18.95 9.91 9.18
CA ARG A 48 -19.11 9.98 10.63
C ARG A 48 -20.12 8.92 11.04
N ILE A 49 -19.72 8.03 11.94
CA ILE A 49 -20.57 6.96 12.43
C ILE A 49 -20.75 7.15 13.94
N GLN A 50 -22.00 7.04 14.38
CA GLN A 50 -22.33 6.88 15.79
C GLN A 50 -23.35 5.74 15.91
N ALA A 51 -22.95 4.66 16.60
CA ALA A 51 -23.81 3.50 16.86
C ALA A 51 -23.48 2.94 18.25
N GLY A 52 -24.38 3.19 19.21
CA GLY A 52 -24.08 2.91 20.61
C GLY A 52 -22.85 3.68 21.10
N ASP A 53 -21.87 2.92 21.61
CA ASP A 53 -20.59 3.47 22.09
C ASP A 53 -19.58 3.73 20.97
N LEU A 54 -19.80 3.18 19.77
CA LEU A 54 -18.94 3.44 18.63
C LEU A 54 -19.17 4.86 18.11
N LYS A 55 -18.13 5.66 18.16
CA LYS A 55 -18.05 7.00 17.55
C LYS A 55 -16.79 7.06 16.72
N SER A 56 -16.92 7.16 15.41
CA SER A 56 -15.80 7.19 14.52
C SER A 56 -16.02 8.18 13.40
N ALA A 57 -14.94 8.82 12.94
CA ALA A 57 -14.95 9.74 11.80
C ALA A 57 -13.69 9.51 10.95
N GLY A 58 -13.80 9.63 9.65
CA GLY A 58 -12.67 9.45 8.75
C GLY A 58 -13.08 9.24 7.31
N PHE A 59 -12.19 8.60 6.55
CA PHE A 59 -12.42 8.28 5.16
C PHE A 59 -12.88 6.84 4.99
N SER A 60 -13.87 6.64 4.12
CA SER A 60 -14.39 5.33 3.77
C SER A 60 -14.02 4.93 2.34
N LEU A 61 -13.70 3.66 2.20
CA LEU A 61 -13.64 2.94 0.94
C LEU A 61 -14.62 1.76 1.05
N GLY A 62 -15.91 2.00 0.72
CA GLY A 62 -16.99 1.04 1.01
C GLY A 62 -17.72 1.36 2.34
N PRO A 63 -18.32 0.36 3.01
CA PRO A 63 -19.21 0.59 4.14
C PRO A 63 -18.51 0.83 5.49
N LEU A 64 -17.21 0.61 5.59
CA LEU A 64 -16.42 0.73 6.82
C LEU A 64 -15.37 1.82 6.70
N LEU A 65 -15.03 2.44 7.84
CA LEU A 65 -14.01 3.47 7.89
C LEU A 65 -12.62 2.88 7.71
N TRP A 66 -11.97 3.28 6.63
CA TRP A 66 -10.66 2.83 6.21
C TRP A 66 -9.52 3.51 6.96
N GLN A 67 -9.59 4.85 7.06
CA GLN A 67 -8.69 5.68 7.85
C GLN A 67 -9.56 6.52 8.77
N ALA A 68 -9.32 6.48 10.06
CA ALA A 68 -10.26 7.07 10.99
C ALA A 68 -9.66 7.48 12.34
N ASN A 69 -10.51 8.18 13.08
CA ASN A 69 -10.38 8.46 14.51
C ASN A 69 -11.66 7.99 15.23
N ASN A 70 -11.52 7.25 16.31
CA ASN A 70 -12.64 6.76 17.14
C ASN A 70 -12.66 7.29 18.57
N ASN A 71 -12.11 8.48 18.81
CA ASN A 71 -11.90 9.14 20.12
C ASN A 71 -10.84 8.51 21.03
N HIS A 72 -10.35 7.33 20.75
CA HIS A 72 -9.30 6.64 21.50
C HIS A 72 -8.05 6.43 20.66
N LEU A 73 -8.25 6.20 19.39
CA LEU A 73 -7.23 5.78 18.44
C LEU A 73 -7.46 6.48 17.10
N SER A 74 -6.38 6.87 16.46
CA SER A 74 -6.38 7.34 15.06
C SER A 74 -5.41 6.50 14.24
N TRP A 75 -5.75 6.25 12.96
CA TRP A 75 -4.86 5.58 12.03
C TRP A 75 -4.95 6.17 10.63
N ALA A 76 -3.82 6.21 9.95
CA ALA A 76 -3.66 6.61 8.56
C ALA A 76 -2.98 5.51 7.75
N MET A 77 -3.27 5.46 6.47
CA MET A 77 -2.69 4.49 5.55
C MET A 77 -2.04 5.19 4.36
N THR A 78 -0.91 4.64 3.94
CA THR A 78 -0.28 5.01 2.68
C THR A 78 0.00 3.75 1.87
N THR A 79 0.15 3.87 0.55
CA THR A 79 0.47 2.73 -0.29
C THR A 79 1.76 2.07 0.17
N GLY A 80 1.67 0.80 0.57
CA GLY A 80 2.78 -0.09 0.87
C GLY A 80 3.05 -1.05 -0.30
N ASN A 81 4.11 -1.83 -0.21
CA ASN A 81 4.49 -2.77 -1.25
C ASN A 81 4.91 -4.15 -0.72
N PRO A 82 4.29 -4.75 0.33
CA PRO A 82 4.59 -6.15 0.59
C PRO A 82 4.20 -7.00 -0.62
N ASP A 83 5.00 -8.01 -0.91
CA ASP A 83 4.83 -8.84 -2.10
C ASP A 83 3.85 -9.98 -1.81
N MET A 84 2.60 -9.84 -2.28
CA MET A 84 1.45 -10.67 -1.91
C MET A 84 0.90 -11.55 -3.04
N TRP A 85 1.51 -11.54 -4.21
CA TRP A 85 0.99 -12.21 -5.41
C TRP A 85 2.11 -12.83 -6.24
N ASP A 86 1.76 -13.92 -6.92
CA ASP A 86 2.65 -14.57 -7.86
C ASP A 86 1.92 -14.94 -9.15
N CYS A 87 2.66 -14.99 -10.23
CA CYS A 87 2.18 -15.42 -11.52
C CYS A 87 2.75 -16.80 -11.84
N TYR A 88 1.88 -17.73 -12.23
CA TYR A 88 2.21 -19.09 -12.60
C TYR A 88 1.98 -19.32 -14.09
N ALA A 89 2.88 -20.07 -14.73
CA ALA A 89 2.66 -20.60 -16.08
C ALA A 89 2.27 -22.06 -15.97
N VAL A 90 1.07 -22.41 -16.40
CA VAL A 90 0.55 -23.77 -16.41
C VAL A 90 0.42 -24.30 -17.82
N GLU A 91 0.77 -25.58 -18.03
CA GLU A 91 0.53 -26.29 -19.28
C GLU A 91 -0.96 -26.63 -19.39
N VAL A 92 -1.57 -26.28 -20.52
CA VAL A 92 -2.95 -26.59 -20.84
C VAL A 92 -2.99 -27.79 -21.77
N ASP A 93 -3.92 -28.71 -21.51
CA ASP A 93 -4.12 -29.89 -22.35
C ASP A 93 -4.47 -29.48 -23.78
N PRO A 94 -3.66 -29.87 -24.80
CA PRO A 94 -3.94 -29.50 -26.17
C PRO A 94 -5.19 -30.15 -26.75
N GLU A 95 -5.69 -31.23 -26.13
CA GLU A 95 -6.90 -31.93 -26.54
C GLU A 95 -8.16 -31.45 -25.78
N ASN A 96 -7.94 -30.86 -24.59
CA ASN A 96 -9.01 -30.30 -23.77
C ASN A 96 -8.56 -29.00 -23.07
N PRO A 97 -8.85 -27.81 -23.61
CA PRO A 97 -8.34 -26.54 -23.10
C PRO A 97 -8.88 -26.14 -21.73
N THR A 98 -9.86 -26.89 -21.16
CA THR A 98 -10.36 -26.67 -19.80
C THR A 98 -9.57 -27.47 -18.76
N ARG A 99 -8.49 -28.17 -19.15
CA ARG A 99 -7.62 -28.91 -18.25
C ARG A 99 -6.20 -28.32 -18.23
N TYR A 100 -5.59 -28.33 -17.06
CA TYR A 100 -4.22 -27.93 -16.84
C TYR A 100 -3.41 -29.03 -16.16
N ARG A 101 -2.09 -29.03 -16.35
CA ARG A 101 -1.20 -30.02 -15.73
C ARG A 101 -0.82 -29.56 -14.32
N PHE A 102 -0.90 -30.49 -13.33
CA PHE A 102 -0.43 -30.30 -11.97
C PHE A 102 0.01 -31.66 -11.39
N ASP A 103 1.24 -31.76 -10.87
CA ASP A 103 1.84 -32.99 -10.31
C ASP A 103 1.63 -34.23 -11.23
N ASP A 104 2.01 -34.08 -12.51
CA ASP A 104 1.87 -35.12 -13.54
C ASP A 104 0.42 -35.58 -13.85
N GLN A 105 -0.58 -34.86 -13.34
CA GLN A 105 -1.98 -35.11 -13.59
C GLN A 105 -2.63 -33.96 -14.39
N TRP A 106 -3.60 -34.30 -15.25
CA TRP A 106 -4.50 -33.32 -15.83
C TRP A 106 -5.63 -33.03 -14.84
N GLN A 107 -5.77 -31.78 -14.44
CA GLN A 107 -6.83 -31.29 -13.57
C GLN A 107 -7.78 -30.39 -14.31
N GLU A 108 -9.08 -30.48 -14.01
CA GLU A 108 -10.10 -29.59 -14.59
C GLU A 108 -9.94 -28.18 -14.00
N MET A 109 -10.01 -27.15 -14.86
CA MET A 109 -10.18 -25.78 -14.44
C MET A 109 -11.61 -25.62 -13.86
N VAL A 110 -11.76 -24.68 -12.94
CA VAL A 110 -13.08 -24.27 -12.46
C VAL A 110 -13.54 -23.12 -13.35
N GLU A 111 -14.71 -23.26 -13.94
CA GLU A 111 -15.30 -22.27 -14.82
C GLU A 111 -16.51 -21.61 -14.17
N PHE A 112 -16.61 -20.29 -14.27
CA PHE A 112 -17.78 -19.51 -13.90
C PHE A 112 -18.25 -18.73 -15.13
N GLU A 113 -19.52 -18.88 -15.47
CA GLU A 113 -20.16 -18.07 -16.49
C GLU A 113 -20.73 -16.81 -15.82
N GLU A 114 -20.21 -15.64 -16.24
CA GLU A 114 -20.61 -14.35 -15.71
C GLU A 114 -21.23 -13.49 -16.81
N THR A 115 -22.36 -12.90 -16.50
CA THR A 115 -23.12 -12.07 -17.44
C THR A 115 -23.10 -10.60 -17.00
N PHE A 116 -22.59 -9.74 -17.86
CA PHE A 116 -22.43 -8.31 -17.59
C PHE A 116 -23.37 -7.46 -18.44
N GLY A 117 -24.16 -6.61 -17.80
CA GLY A 117 -24.92 -5.58 -18.49
C GLY A 117 -24.01 -4.41 -18.88
N VAL A 118 -23.89 -4.15 -20.18
CA VAL A 118 -23.10 -3.03 -20.70
C VAL A 118 -23.98 -1.80 -20.88
N ARG A 119 -23.63 -0.67 -20.25
CA ARG A 119 -24.42 0.56 -20.36
C ARG A 119 -24.47 1.07 -21.80
N GLY A 120 -25.65 1.07 -22.41
CA GLY A 120 -25.87 1.46 -23.81
C GLY A 120 -25.43 0.43 -24.84
N GLY A 121 -25.12 -0.79 -24.44
CA GLY A 121 -24.75 -1.91 -25.29
C GLY A 121 -25.54 -3.17 -24.99
N GLU A 122 -25.19 -4.26 -25.66
CA GLU A 122 -25.74 -5.58 -25.42
C GLU A 122 -25.11 -6.19 -24.16
N THR A 123 -25.83 -7.13 -23.55
CA THR A 123 -25.31 -7.96 -22.48
C THR A 123 -24.17 -8.86 -22.99
N VAL A 124 -23.07 -8.93 -22.24
CA VAL A 124 -21.92 -9.78 -22.56
C VAL A 124 -21.83 -10.91 -21.55
N THR A 125 -21.68 -12.13 -22.02
CA THR A 125 -21.43 -13.31 -21.17
C THR A 125 -20.00 -13.79 -21.40
N GLU A 126 -19.22 -13.91 -20.31
CA GLU A 126 -17.84 -14.37 -20.33
C GLU A 126 -17.71 -15.62 -19.44
N VAL A 127 -16.82 -16.53 -19.85
CA VAL A 127 -16.42 -17.68 -19.01
C VAL A 127 -15.11 -17.34 -18.33
N LEU A 128 -15.13 -17.26 -17.02
CA LEU A 128 -13.96 -17.00 -16.19
C LEU A 128 -13.37 -18.33 -15.73
N GLU A 129 -12.12 -18.56 -16.09
CA GLU A 129 -11.40 -19.81 -15.81
C GLU A 129 -10.47 -19.65 -14.62
N TYR A 130 -10.41 -20.66 -13.76
CA TYR A 130 -9.55 -20.68 -12.58
C TYR A 130 -8.83 -22.02 -12.47
N THR A 131 -7.58 -21.97 -12.05
CA THR A 131 -6.84 -23.12 -11.53
C THR A 131 -6.83 -23.13 -10.00
N ARG A 132 -6.25 -24.15 -9.39
CA ARG A 132 -6.01 -24.18 -7.93
C ARG A 132 -4.52 -24.11 -7.67
N HIS A 133 -4.08 -22.99 -7.12
CA HIS A 133 -2.73 -22.78 -6.62
C HIS A 133 -2.78 -22.21 -5.21
N ASN A 134 -1.85 -22.63 -4.36
CA ASN A 134 -1.78 -22.18 -2.97
C ASN A 134 -3.08 -22.41 -2.18
N GLY A 135 -3.82 -23.44 -2.55
CA GLY A 135 -5.10 -23.77 -1.89
C GLY A 135 -6.29 -22.89 -2.26
N VAL A 136 -6.14 -21.95 -3.22
CA VAL A 136 -7.23 -21.06 -3.66
C VAL A 136 -7.50 -21.13 -5.14
N LEU A 137 -8.67 -20.63 -5.54
CA LEU A 137 -8.99 -20.40 -6.95
C LEU A 137 -8.17 -19.21 -7.47
N SER A 138 -7.34 -19.48 -8.46
CA SER A 138 -6.42 -18.53 -9.07
C SER A 138 -6.83 -18.28 -10.52
N PRO A 139 -7.25 -17.05 -10.89
CA PRO A 139 -7.78 -16.75 -12.21
C PRO A 139 -6.73 -16.90 -13.32
N VAL A 140 -7.15 -17.42 -14.44
CA VAL A 140 -6.41 -17.38 -15.70
C VAL A 140 -6.53 -15.97 -16.27
N VAL A 141 -5.41 -15.26 -16.34
CA VAL A 141 -5.37 -13.86 -16.80
C VAL A 141 -4.90 -13.72 -18.25
N ALA A 142 -4.25 -14.75 -18.81
CA ALA A 142 -3.82 -14.76 -20.19
C ALA A 142 -3.56 -16.20 -20.68
N ARG A 143 -3.59 -16.40 -22.01
CA ARG A 143 -3.22 -17.64 -22.66
C ARG A 143 -2.27 -17.37 -23.83
N ARG A 144 -1.29 -18.26 -24.03
CA ARG A 144 -0.38 -18.23 -25.17
C ARG A 144 -0.05 -19.65 -25.63
N GLY A 145 -0.61 -20.07 -26.75
CA GLY A 145 -0.53 -21.47 -27.16
C GLY A 145 -1.12 -22.40 -26.09
N ASN A 146 -0.39 -23.42 -25.73
CA ASN A 146 -0.79 -24.38 -24.69
C ASN A 146 -0.32 -23.94 -23.29
N THR A 147 -0.14 -22.67 -23.05
CA THR A 147 0.22 -22.14 -21.72
C THR A 147 -0.84 -21.15 -21.28
N ALA A 148 -1.36 -21.33 -20.06
CA ALA A 148 -2.16 -20.35 -19.36
C ALA A 148 -1.31 -19.66 -18.26
N TYR A 149 -1.52 -18.37 -18.10
CA TYR A 149 -0.91 -17.57 -17.05
C TYR A 149 -1.95 -17.31 -15.97
N VAL A 150 -1.59 -17.62 -14.74
CA VAL A 150 -2.48 -17.64 -13.60
C VAL A 150 -1.93 -16.72 -12.53
N VAL A 151 -2.77 -15.96 -11.87
CA VAL A 151 -2.37 -15.10 -10.75
C VAL A 151 -2.92 -15.66 -9.45
N SER A 152 -2.06 -15.90 -8.48
CA SER A 152 -2.43 -16.24 -7.11
C SER A 152 -2.12 -15.06 -6.19
N THR A 153 -3.04 -14.69 -5.32
CA THR A 153 -2.85 -13.66 -4.31
C THR A 153 -3.34 -14.12 -2.95
N SER A 154 -2.59 -13.78 -1.92
CA SER A 154 -2.94 -14.10 -0.53
C SER A 154 -4.28 -13.50 -0.09
N GLN A 155 -4.76 -12.45 -0.76
CA GLN A 155 -6.06 -11.82 -0.48
C GLN A 155 -7.25 -12.70 -0.87
N MET A 156 -7.07 -13.69 -1.74
CA MET A 156 -8.13 -14.64 -2.14
C MET A 156 -8.36 -15.76 -1.12
N HIS A 157 -7.49 -15.90 -0.11
CA HIS A 157 -7.58 -16.99 0.87
C HIS A 157 -8.72 -16.84 1.86
N ASP A 158 -9.12 -15.61 2.17
CA ASP A 158 -10.17 -15.33 3.14
C ASP A 158 -10.85 -14.00 2.78
N ALA A 159 -11.90 -14.07 1.99
CA ALA A 159 -12.61 -12.89 1.50
C ALA A 159 -13.27 -12.06 2.63
N GLY A 160 -13.58 -12.69 3.78
CA GLY A 160 -14.17 -12.00 4.94
C GLY A 160 -13.15 -11.40 5.89
N LEU A 161 -11.87 -11.72 5.73
CA LEU A 161 -10.82 -11.32 6.67
C LEU A 161 -10.65 -9.80 6.72
N LEU A 162 -10.61 -9.16 5.56
CA LEU A 162 -10.45 -7.71 5.45
C LEU A 162 -11.58 -6.95 6.17
N ASP A 163 -12.83 -7.32 5.90
CA ASP A 163 -14.00 -6.64 6.49
C ASP A 163 -14.02 -6.83 8.01
N ASN A 164 -13.69 -8.03 8.50
CA ASN A 164 -13.58 -8.33 9.92
C ASN A 164 -12.44 -7.51 10.58
N GLU A 165 -11.28 -7.42 9.94
CA GLU A 165 -10.17 -6.60 10.45
C GLU A 165 -10.58 -5.12 10.55
N ILE A 166 -11.12 -4.53 9.48
CA ILE A 166 -11.56 -3.12 9.50
C ILE A 166 -12.63 -2.90 10.57
N TRP A 167 -13.58 -3.83 10.73
CA TRP A 167 -14.57 -3.75 11.79
C TRP A 167 -13.94 -3.74 13.18
N ARG A 168 -12.97 -4.62 13.44
CA ARG A 168 -12.24 -4.67 14.72
C ARG A 168 -11.33 -3.46 14.93
N MET A 169 -10.68 -2.95 13.87
CA MET A 169 -9.89 -1.72 13.90
C MET A 169 -10.73 -0.53 14.39
N ASN A 170 -11.96 -0.40 13.87
CA ASN A 170 -12.85 0.69 14.28
C ASN A 170 -13.30 0.60 15.77
N GLN A 171 -13.17 -0.57 16.40
CA GLN A 171 -13.48 -0.78 17.83
C GLN A 171 -12.25 -0.73 18.72
N ALA A 172 -11.04 -0.73 18.16
CA ALA A 172 -9.77 -0.68 18.89
C ALA A 172 -9.66 0.62 19.68
N LYS A 173 -9.12 0.55 20.89
CA LYS A 173 -8.93 1.71 21.78
C LYS A 173 -7.46 2.08 21.95
N THR A 174 -6.58 1.16 21.69
CA THR A 174 -5.13 1.33 21.78
C THR A 174 -4.45 0.85 20.50
N VAL A 175 -3.21 1.24 20.28
CA VAL A 175 -2.39 0.70 19.18
C VAL A 175 -2.18 -0.81 19.33
N PHE A 176 -2.24 -1.35 20.55
CA PHE A 176 -2.15 -2.79 20.80
C PHE A 176 -3.43 -3.52 20.36
N ASP A 177 -4.62 -2.97 20.68
CA ASP A 177 -5.89 -3.52 20.17
C ASP A 177 -5.94 -3.47 18.63
N LEU A 178 -5.40 -2.37 18.03
CA LEU A 178 -5.32 -2.23 16.59
C LEU A 178 -4.44 -3.32 15.99
N ARG A 179 -3.26 -3.56 16.56
CA ARG A 179 -2.38 -4.64 16.16
C ARG A 179 -3.05 -6.01 16.26
N ASP A 180 -3.75 -6.26 17.36
CA ASP A 180 -4.48 -7.51 17.59
C ASP A 180 -5.66 -7.67 16.61
N ALA A 181 -6.32 -6.57 16.23
CA ALA A 181 -7.36 -6.58 15.21
C ALA A 181 -6.82 -7.03 13.85
N MET A 182 -5.57 -6.74 13.54
CA MET A 182 -4.92 -6.95 12.24
C MET A 182 -4.04 -8.21 12.18
N THR A 183 -4.11 -9.10 13.17
CA THR A 183 -3.26 -10.31 13.21
C THR A 183 -3.44 -11.26 12.03
N GLY A 184 -4.56 -11.22 11.35
CA GLY A 184 -4.82 -11.99 10.13
C GLY A 184 -4.11 -11.45 8.89
N LEU A 185 -3.63 -10.19 8.94
CA LEU A 185 -2.96 -9.48 7.83
C LEU A 185 -3.80 -9.42 6.54
N GLY A 186 -5.14 -9.38 6.68
CA GLY A 186 -6.08 -9.32 5.54
C GLY A 186 -6.07 -7.98 4.79
N MET A 187 -5.40 -6.97 5.33
CA MET A 187 -5.28 -5.65 4.72
C MET A 187 -4.54 -5.72 3.37
N PHE A 188 -4.91 -4.84 2.44
CA PHE A 188 -4.14 -4.59 1.22
C PHE A 188 -2.71 -4.13 1.55
N PRO A 189 -1.78 -4.15 0.57
CA PRO A 189 -0.42 -3.66 0.76
C PRO A 189 -0.41 -2.19 1.19
N GLN A 190 -0.35 -1.93 2.50
CA GLN A 190 -0.41 -0.59 3.08
C GLN A 190 0.72 -0.38 4.09
N ASN A 191 1.17 0.86 4.21
CA ASN A 191 1.85 1.33 5.40
C ASN A 191 0.80 1.95 6.32
N ILE A 192 0.77 1.54 7.57
CA ILE A 192 -0.16 2.05 8.58
C ILE A 192 0.65 2.79 9.62
N VAL A 193 0.25 4.01 9.91
CA VAL A 193 0.71 4.77 11.09
C VAL A 193 -0.49 5.01 11.99
N ALA A 194 -0.33 4.81 13.27
CA ALA A 194 -1.41 4.93 14.25
C ALA A 194 -0.92 5.57 15.55
N GLY A 195 -1.85 6.18 16.29
CA GLY A 195 -1.57 6.71 17.60
C GLY A 195 -2.80 6.70 18.50
N ASP A 196 -2.62 6.37 19.76
CA ASP A 196 -3.69 6.27 20.76
C ASP A 196 -3.70 7.42 21.75
N SER A 197 -4.78 7.50 22.53
CA SER A 197 -4.96 8.52 23.58
C SER A 197 -4.04 8.36 24.78
N ALA A 198 -3.35 7.22 24.92
CA ALA A 198 -2.32 7.01 25.94
C ALA A 198 -0.94 7.53 25.49
N GLY A 199 -0.81 7.98 24.25
CA GLY A 199 0.42 8.53 23.67
C GLY A 199 1.27 7.52 22.93
N ASN A 200 0.85 6.27 22.81
CA ASN A 200 1.57 5.29 22.00
C ASN A 200 1.38 5.57 20.52
N ILE A 201 2.45 5.36 19.76
CA ILE A 201 2.44 5.44 18.29
C ILE A 201 3.02 4.16 17.68
N TRP A 202 2.45 3.71 16.56
CA TRP A 202 2.81 2.44 15.93
C TRP A 202 2.82 2.55 14.41
N TYR A 203 3.75 1.83 13.81
CA TYR A 203 3.85 1.61 12.37
C TYR A 203 3.78 0.13 12.04
N LEU A 204 3.07 -0.20 10.96
CA LEU A 204 3.05 -1.53 10.37
C LEU A 204 3.11 -1.43 8.84
N ARG A 205 3.97 -2.25 8.21
CA ARG A 205 3.86 -2.55 6.79
C ARG A 205 2.95 -3.74 6.62
N ALA A 206 1.66 -3.48 6.38
CA ALA A 206 0.59 -4.48 6.35
C ALA A 206 0.48 -5.19 5.01
N GLY A 207 0.09 -6.46 5.07
CA GLY A 207 -0.21 -7.32 3.92
C GLY A 207 0.21 -8.77 4.17
N LYS A 208 -0.68 -9.71 3.90
CA LYS A 208 -0.45 -11.15 4.09
C LYS A 208 0.56 -11.68 3.07
N THR A 209 1.84 -11.63 3.44
CA THR A 209 2.96 -11.99 2.56
C THR A 209 3.23 -13.49 2.61
N PRO A 210 3.28 -14.19 1.46
CA PRO A 210 3.55 -15.62 1.42
C PRO A 210 5.03 -15.95 1.66
N ILE A 211 5.27 -17.08 2.29
CA ILE A 211 6.58 -17.75 2.39
C ILE A 211 6.75 -18.62 1.16
N ARG A 212 7.66 -18.26 0.30
CA ARG A 212 7.89 -18.92 -0.98
C ARG A 212 8.98 -19.96 -0.90
N PRO A 213 8.86 -21.12 -1.59
CA PRO A 213 9.94 -22.08 -1.68
C PRO A 213 11.17 -21.47 -2.36
N PRO A 214 12.39 -21.85 -1.91
CA PRO A 214 13.64 -21.37 -2.49
C PRO A 214 13.89 -21.96 -3.88
N GLY A 215 14.79 -21.34 -4.66
CA GLY A 215 15.24 -21.85 -5.94
C GLY A 215 14.51 -21.28 -7.16
N TYR A 216 13.55 -20.41 -6.97
CA TYR A 216 12.81 -19.74 -8.04
C TYR A 216 13.02 -18.22 -7.98
N ASP A 217 12.94 -17.57 -9.15
CA ASP A 217 12.90 -16.10 -9.26
C ASP A 217 11.45 -15.62 -9.18
N TRP A 218 10.98 -15.33 -7.97
CA TRP A 218 9.62 -14.91 -7.67
C TRP A 218 9.28 -13.48 -8.17
N THR A 219 10.24 -12.76 -8.73
CA THR A 219 9.98 -11.49 -9.42
C THR A 219 9.41 -11.70 -10.83
N ARG A 220 9.29 -12.96 -11.26
CA ARG A 220 8.83 -13.39 -12.58
C ARG A 220 7.75 -14.46 -12.46
N THR A 221 7.17 -14.80 -13.60
CA THR A 221 6.30 -15.97 -13.71
C THR A 221 7.08 -17.24 -13.41
N VAL A 222 6.60 -18.06 -12.49
CA VAL A 222 7.17 -19.35 -12.10
C VAL A 222 6.40 -20.51 -12.75
N PRO A 223 6.99 -21.73 -12.84
CA PRO A 223 6.25 -22.93 -13.26
C PRO A 223 5.05 -23.19 -12.33
N GLY A 224 3.88 -23.47 -12.90
CA GLY A 224 2.66 -23.78 -12.15
C GLY A 224 2.18 -25.22 -12.28
N ASN A 225 3.03 -26.11 -12.86
CA ASN A 225 2.64 -27.48 -13.12
C ASN A 225 2.91 -28.45 -11.95
N ASP A 226 3.42 -27.93 -10.82
CA ASP A 226 4.00 -28.77 -9.79
C ASP A 226 3.87 -28.10 -8.42
N SER A 227 3.56 -28.91 -7.42
CA SER A 227 3.38 -28.46 -6.03
C SER A 227 4.65 -27.93 -5.39
N ALA A 228 5.83 -28.12 -5.98
CA ALA A 228 7.09 -27.54 -5.50
C ALA A 228 7.13 -26.02 -5.56
N THR A 229 6.20 -25.38 -6.31
CA THR A 229 6.05 -23.93 -6.36
C THR A 229 4.89 -23.40 -5.50
N GLU A 230 4.19 -24.26 -4.78
CA GLU A 230 3.14 -23.82 -3.84
C GLU A 230 3.75 -23.10 -2.64
N TRP A 231 3.08 -22.08 -2.12
CA TRP A 231 3.53 -21.35 -0.94
C TRP A 231 3.61 -22.25 0.30
N LEU A 232 4.62 -22.03 1.11
CA LEU A 232 4.86 -22.82 2.34
C LEU A 232 4.04 -22.32 3.53
N GLY A 233 3.33 -21.20 3.38
CA GLY A 233 2.54 -20.53 4.40
C GLY A 233 2.68 -19.01 4.29
N TYR A 234 2.48 -18.31 5.41
CA TYR A 234 2.50 -16.86 5.48
C TYR A 234 3.35 -16.38 6.65
N TYR A 235 3.99 -15.23 6.48
CA TYR A 235 4.62 -14.53 7.60
C TYR A 235 3.56 -14.09 8.62
N THR A 236 3.93 -14.16 9.87
CA THR A 236 3.09 -13.76 11.01
C THR A 236 3.19 -12.26 11.28
N MET A 237 2.27 -11.71 12.07
CA MET A 237 2.31 -10.30 12.51
C MET A 237 3.64 -9.92 13.18
N ASP A 238 4.25 -10.84 13.96
CA ASP A 238 5.51 -10.57 14.67
C ASP A 238 6.72 -10.47 13.73
N GLU A 239 6.64 -11.08 12.55
CA GLU A 239 7.70 -11.05 11.53
C GLU A 239 7.59 -9.84 10.61
N MET A 240 6.43 -9.14 10.59
CA MET A 240 6.21 -7.99 9.74
C MET A 240 7.09 -6.81 10.13
N VAL A 241 7.41 -5.98 9.13
CA VAL A 241 8.12 -4.71 9.37
C VAL A 241 7.23 -3.78 10.17
N GLN A 242 7.57 -3.51 11.41
CA GLN A 242 6.79 -2.68 12.32
C GLN A 242 7.67 -1.91 13.30
N MET A 243 7.14 -0.86 13.90
CA MET A 243 7.82 -0.05 14.91
C MET A 243 6.82 0.51 15.91
N LEU A 244 7.12 0.36 17.20
CA LEU A 244 6.33 0.87 18.31
C LEU A 244 7.16 1.89 19.10
N ASN A 245 6.58 3.05 19.39
CA ASN A 245 7.14 4.09 20.26
C ASN A 245 8.62 4.40 19.98
N PRO A 246 8.97 4.91 18.77
CA PRO A 246 10.35 5.26 18.47
C PRO A 246 10.84 6.41 19.38
N PRO A 247 12.17 6.48 19.63
CA PRO A 247 12.74 7.51 20.51
C PRO A 247 12.51 8.95 20.06
N GLN A 248 12.19 9.18 18.81
CA GLN A 248 11.91 10.51 18.24
C GLN A 248 10.46 10.97 18.46
N ASP A 249 9.60 10.12 19.06
CA ASP A 249 8.20 10.39 19.39
C ASP A 249 7.35 10.87 18.20
N PHE A 250 7.73 10.49 16.97
CA PHE A 250 6.90 10.63 15.78
C PHE A 250 7.19 9.50 14.78
N LEU A 251 6.28 9.29 13.84
CA LEU A 251 6.42 8.41 12.69
C LEU A 251 5.85 9.12 11.47
N GLN A 252 6.52 9.04 10.33
CA GLN A 252 5.98 9.51 9.06
C GLN A 252 6.12 8.44 7.98
N ASN A 253 5.12 8.32 7.14
CA ASN A 253 5.23 7.63 5.86
C ASN A 253 4.59 8.48 4.77
N ASN A 254 5.43 9.11 3.94
CA ASN A 254 5.04 9.83 2.74
C ASN A 254 5.49 9.04 1.51
N ASN A 255 5.13 7.74 1.47
CA ASN A 255 5.58 6.73 0.51
C ASN A 255 7.10 6.60 0.47
N VAL A 256 7.72 6.52 1.63
CA VAL A 256 9.16 6.28 1.83
C VAL A 256 9.41 4.81 2.17
N ALA A 257 10.65 4.35 2.00
CA ALA A 257 11.05 3.04 2.51
C ALA A 257 10.95 3.00 4.05
N PRO A 258 10.67 1.84 4.66
CA PRO A 258 10.49 1.73 6.11
C PRO A 258 11.66 2.25 6.95
N ASP A 259 12.90 2.14 6.45
CA ASP A 259 14.10 2.67 7.11
C ASP A 259 14.27 4.20 6.97
N ARG A 260 13.31 4.89 6.36
CA ARG A 260 13.33 6.35 6.11
C ARG A 260 12.15 7.10 6.73
N MET A 261 11.46 6.46 7.67
CA MET A 261 10.34 7.09 8.39
C MET A 261 10.79 8.06 9.48
N LEU A 262 12.03 7.94 9.94
CA LEU A 262 12.68 8.77 10.94
C LEU A 262 13.97 9.36 10.37
N THR A 263 14.53 10.35 11.07
CA THR A 263 15.84 10.93 10.71
C THR A 263 16.97 9.91 10.86
N ASP A 264 16.92 9.12 11.93
CA ASP A 264 17.82 8.00 12.15
C ASP A 264 17.22 6.73 11.54
N ARG A 265 18.05 5.89 10.92
CA ARG A 265 17.62 4.61 10.36
C ARG A 265 17.38 3.60 11.47
N ASN A 266 16.15 3.59 12.02
CA ASN A 266 15.80 2.71 13.13
C ASN A 266 15.30 1.33 12.70
N ILE A 267 15.01 1.14 11.40
CA ILE A 267 14.67 -0.16 10.82
C ILE A 267 15.83 -0.61 9.94
N ASP A 268 16.43 -1.74 10.31
CA ASP A 268 17.45 -2.39 9.49
C ASP A 268 16.77 -3.30 8.47
N ALA A 269 16.87 -2.96 7.18
CA ALA A 269 16.29 -3.75 6.10
C ALA A 269 16.83 -5.19 6.07
N ALA A 270 18.09 -5.41 6.50
CA ALA A 270 18.71 -6.72 6.52
C ALA A 270 18.16 -7.64 7.64
N ALA A 271 17.43 -7.10 8.61
CA ALA A 271 16.78 -7.88 9.66
C ALA A 271 15.49 -8.57 9.18
N TYR A 272 14.99 -8.24 8.00
CA TYR A 272 13.74 -8.76 7.45
C TYR A 272 13.95 -9.54 6.16
N ALA A 273 13.08 -10.50 5.89
CA ALA A 273 13.00 -11.09 4.56
C ALA A 273 12.75 -10.00 3.52
N SER A 274 13.43 -10.07 2.38
CA SER A 274 13.38 -9.02 1.34
C SER A 274 11.95 -8.75 0.84
N VAL A 275 11.10 -9.76 0.80
CA VAL A 275 9.69 -9.68 0.41
C VAL A 275 8.83 -8.89 1.40
N LEU A 276 9.20 -8.85 2.68
CA LEU A 276 8.51 -8.07 3.72
C LEU A 276 8.93 -6.59 3.67
N PHE A 277 10.21 -6.33 3.50
CA PHE A 277 10.72 -4.97 3.34
C PHE A 277 10.30 -4.41 1.97
N ASN A 278 10.46 -5.18 0.93
CA ASN A 278 10.09 -4.98 -0.49
C ASN A 278 10.16 -3.51 -0.95
N ASP A 279 11.29 -2.88 -0.71
CA ASP A 279 11.61 -1.51 -1.11
C ASP A 279 13.13 -1.35 -1.22
N THR A 280 13.59 -0.33 -1.93
CA THR A 280 15.01 0.01 -1.95
C THR A 280 15.39 0.67 -0.62
N PRO A 281 16.29 0.06 0.19
CA PRO A 281 16.73 0.67 1.44
C PRO A 281 17.25 2.09 1.22
N GLY A 282 16.79 3.02 2.05
CA GLY A 282 17.14 4.43 1.95
C GLY A 282 16.31 5.25 0.95
N ARG A 283 15.36 4.63 0.21
CA ARG A 283 14.50 5.38 -0.70
C ARG A 283 13.62 6.36 0.08
N ILE A 284 13.70 7.62 -0.30
CA ILE A 284 12.92 8.70 0.30
C ILE A 284 12.35 9.61 -0.79
N THR A 285 11.14 10.09 -0.58
CA THR A 285 10.49 11.08 -1.45
C THR A 285 10.82 12.50 -1.00
N THR A 286 10.67 13.49 -1.89
CA THR A 286 10.82 14.91 -1.51
C THR A 286 9.84 15.32 -0.41
N ARG A 287 8.61 14.80 -0.45
CA ARG A 287 7.60 14.97 0.61
C ARG A 287 8.06 14.37 1.94
N GLY A 288 8.62 13.15 1.90
CA GLY A 288 9.17 12.49 3.08
C GLY A 288 10.36 13.24 3.69
N LEU A 289 11.25 13.81 2.87
CA LEU A 289 12.34 14.68 3.36
C LEU A 289 11.78 15.92 4.06
N ARG A 290 10.79 16.58 3.45
CA ARG A 290 10.17 17.78 4.05
C ARG A 290 9.42 17.45 5.33
N ALA A 291 8.69 16.35 5.37
CA ALA A 291 8.00 15.90 6.58
C ALA A 291 8.99 15.59 7.72
N LEU A 292 10.13 14.94 7.43
CA LEU A 292 11.19 14.72 8.42
C LEU A 292 11.75 16.02 8.97
N GLU A 293 12.02 17.00 8.12
CA GLU A 293 12.50 18.33 8.52
C GLU A 293 11.52 18.99 9.49
N LEU A 294 10.24 19.12 9.08
CA LEU A 294 9.20 19.78 9.86
C LEU A 294 8.90 19.06 11.19
N LEU A 295 8.77 17.73 11.16
CA LEU A 295 8.44 16.94 12.35
C LEU A 295 9.63 16.81 13.32
N SER A 296 10.88 16.86 12.81
CA SER A 296 12.05 16.83 13.70
C SER A 296 12.23 18.14 14.45
N ASP A 297 11.94 19.26 13.82
CA ASP A 297 12.10 20.60 14.40
C ASP A 297 10.92 20.96 15.33
N ALA A 298 9.77 20.29 15.18
CA ALA A 298 8.58 20.56 15.99
C ALA A 298 8.78 20.15 17.45
N ASP A 299 8.67 21.11 18.36
CA ASP A 299 8.57 20.89 19.80
C ASP A 299 7.22 21.44 20.27
N ARG A 300 6.50 20.68 21.13
CA ARG A 300 5.19 21.04 21.64
C ARG A 300 4.17 21.38 20.53
N LEU A 301 4.07 20.51 19.52
CA LEU A 301 3.21 20.68 18.35
C LEU A 301 1.76 21.02 18.74
N THR A 302 1.22 22.10 18.19
CA THR A 302 -0.20 22.45 18.32
C THR A 302 -1.00 21.93 17.11
N LEU A 303 -2.34 21.98 17.18
CA LEU A 303 -3.17 21.69 16.00
C LEU A 303 -2.98 22.71 14.87
N ALA A 304 -2.65 23.96 15.21
CA ALA A 304 -2.34 24.99 14.19
C ALA A 304 -1.03 24.64 13.47
N ASP A 305 0.02 24.26 14.20
CA ASP A 305 1.29 23.83 13.59
C ASP A 305 1.07 22.57 12.72
N ALA A 306 0.26 21.63 13.20
CA ALA A 306 -0.08 20.42 12.44
C ALA A 306 -0.82 20.74 11.13
N HIS A 307 -1.72 21.73 11.17
CA HIS A 307 -2.39 22.25 9.97
C HIS A 307 -1.38 22.90 9.01
N ASP A 308 -0.48 23.73 9.51
CA ASP A 308 0.54 24.38 8.69
C ASP A 308 1.50 23.36 8.05
N ILE A 309 1.84 22.30 8.77
CA ILE A 309 2.61 21.17 8.21
C ILE A 309 1.81 20.43 7.12
N ALA A 310 0.51 20.23 7.32
CA ALA A 310 -0.35 19.54 6.35
C ALA A 310 -0.47 20.29 5.03
N PHE A 311 -0.43 21.62 5.07
CA PHE A 311 -0.55 22.51 3.91
C PHE A 311 0.78 23.14 3.50
N ASP A 312 1.93 22.61 3.95
CA ASP A 312 3.23 23.10 3.50
C ASP A 312 3.47 22.78 2.03
N GLU A 313 3.58 23.83 1.21
CA GLU A 313 3.77 23.76 -0.24
C GLU A 313 5.26 23.88 -0.63
N THR A 314 6.19 23.81 0.32
CA THR A 314 7.60 24.00 0.08
C THR A 314 8.18 22.90 -0.82
N TRP A 315 8.61 23.28 -2.01
CA TRP A 315 9.35 22.39 -2.89
C TRP A 315 10.84 22.43 -2.58
N ILE A 316 11.30 21.55 -1.67
CA ILE A 316 12.66 21.56 -1.14
C ILE A 316 13.77 21.40 -2.19
N THR A 317 13.46 20.82 -3.36
CA THR A 317 14.43 20.67 -4.46
C THR A 317 14.46 21.88 -5.41
N ALA A 318 13.52 22.83 -5.29
CA ALA A 318 13.47 24.02 -6.13
C ALA A 318 14.78 24.82 -6.10
N LYS A 319 15.43 24.91 -4.94
CA LYS A 319 16.72 25.59 -4.77
C LYS A 319 17.80 25.10 -5.73
N TYR A 320 17.83 23.82 -6.04
CA TYR A 320 18.82 23.23 -6.95
C TYR A 320 18.50 23.58 -8.41
N TRP A 321 17.21 23.56 -8.77
CA TRP A 321 16.76 23.94 -10.10
C TRP A 321 16.94 25.44 -10.35
N VAL A 322 16.61 26.28 -9.37
CA VAL A 322 16.82 27.74 -9.44
C VAL A 322 18.30 28.05 -9.61
N ALA A 323 19.18 27.43 -8.81
CA ALA A 323 20.62 27.63 -8.93
C ALA A 323 21.16 27.18 -10.30
N ALA A 324 20.70 26.02 -10.81
CA ALA A 324 21.10 25.53 -12.13
C ALA A 324 20.63 26.45 -13.26
N LEU A 325 19.38 26.95 -13.19
CA LEU A 325 18.84 27.90 -14.16
C LEU A 325 19.60 29.24 -14.11
N GLN A 326 19.86 29.78 -12.93
CA GLN A 326 20.64 31.00 -12.75
C GLN A 326 22.04 30.84 -13.33
N TYR A 327 22.71 29.71 -13.07
CA TYR A 327 23.99 29.40 -13.66
C TYR A 327 23.93 29.34 -15.19
N ALA A 328 22.93 28.66 -15.74
CA ALA A 328 22.74 28.56 -17.19
C ALA A 328 22.55 29.96 -17.84
N LEU A 329 21.72 30.81 -17.25
CA LEU A 329 21.48 32.18 -17.74
C LEU A 329 22.76 33.04 -17.73
N VAL A 330 23.62 32.85 -16.73
CA VAL A 330 24.94 33.55 -16.70
C VAL A 330 25.85 33.01 -17.80
N GLN A 331 25.86 31.72 -18.08
CA GLN A 331 26.68 31.12 -19.13
C GLN A 331 26.17 31.41 -20.55
N PHE A 332 24.87 31.58 -20.69
CA PHE A 332 24.20 31.79 -21.98
C PHE A 332 23.26 33.01 -21.94
N PRO A 333 23.80 34.23 -21.81
CA PRO A 333 23.01 35.44 -21.58
C PRO A 333 22.04 35.80 -22.70
N GLY A 334 22.29 35.39 -23.94
CA GLY A 334 21.39 35.59 -25.10
C GLY A 334 20.27 34.55 -25.22
N TRP A 335 20.25 33.48 -24.39
CA TRP A 335 19.34 32.38 -24.60
C TRP A 335 17.85 32.78 -24.46
N LEU A 336 17.51 33.67 -23.52
CA LEU A 336 16.15 34.18 -23.36
C LEU A 336 15.68 35.08 -24.51
N GLU A 337 16.63 35.81 -25.11
CA GLU A 337 16.34 36.73 -26.24
C GLU A 337 16.06 35.95 -27.53
N GLU A 338 16.60 34.72 -27.66
CA GLU A 338 16.43 33.84 -28.81
C GLU A 338 15.08 33.05 -28.76
N GLN A 339 14.44 33.00 -27.58
CA GLN A 339 13.15 32.31 -27.46
C GLN A 339 12.03 33.18 -28.04
N SER A 340 11.24 32.61 -28.94
CA SER A 340 10.06 33.30 -29.47
C SER A 340 9.01 33.55 -28.39
N ALA A 341 8.22 34.62 -28.53
CA ALA A 341 7.14 34.97 -27.60
C ALA A 341 6.06 33.87 -27.45
N GLU A 342 6.07 32.82 -28.27
CA GLU A 342 5.18 31.68 -28.20
C GLU A 342 5.62 30.60 -27.19
N THR A 343 6.85 30.74 -26.64
CA THR A 343 7.42 29.73 -25.74
C THR A 343 7.44 30.17 -24.26
N VAL A 344 6.97 31.41 -23.97
CA VAL A 344 6.90 31.96 -22.61
C VAL A 344 5.47 32.02 -22.11
#